data_38a41016197337a9bea4b65f83f1d167
#
_entry.id   38a41016197337a9bea4b65f83f1d167
#
_cell.length_a   1.000
_cell.length_b   1.000
_cell.length_c   1.000
_cell.angle_alpha   90.00
_cell.angle_beta   90.00
_cell.angle_gamma   90.00
#
_symmetry.space_group_name_H-M   'P 1'
#
loop_
_entity.id
_entity.type
_entity.pdbx_description
1 polymer ?
#
loop_
_entity_poly.entity_id
_entity_poly.type
_entity_poly.pdbx_seq_one_letter_code
_entity_poly.pdbx_strand_id
1 'polypeptide(L)'
;MFQGMRLLDTNIERESLDDHRFSFDPISAPLLANEYSGHAYRLLAIFLSKSVESIPILDEQELVMTAINQFAVHVGLGWADKKHDVCIQYESGERRFQIIKHTPEALDAWLTELHKQVKGKIAVALELKKGPVVYALQKYPFVTVFPVHALSLARYRQAFWPRGLKDDPLDAELALDLMLRYPKKIKAIEPSNSDIRLLQQLVEQRRLLVEDKRRFVNRIINTLKQYYPQPLEWFSHRDSELFCDLIIRWPSLQQLKRARAHTVRLFLNVKGGTAVAHTEQRIEFIANAVPLTTDASIIEANALMAVALAKQIKLVAENIKAYDERIEALSDTLPDAALFKSLPSMGSCMGPRMLAALGDDRNRFNSAEEIQNYAGIAPVTERSGQKSWVHWRWQCAKFVRQTFVEWAAKTVYSSYWAGLYYQQQREKGKSHQSAVRALAFKWIRIIYRCWKTRTRYDEAKYLKALRERQSPLLMA
;
A
#
# COMPACT_ATOMS: atom_id res chain seq x y z
N MET A 1 -26.89 -8.02 -31.16
CA MET A 1 -27.09 -6.56 -31.12
C MET A 1 -26.57 -6.07 -29.78
N PHE A 2 -25.28 -5.80 -29.69
CA PHE A 2 -24.65 -5.21 -28.51
C PHE A 2 -23.91 -3.97 -28.98
N GLN A 3 -24.43 -2.81 -28.61
CA GLN A 3 -23.71 -1.54 -28.73
C GLN A 3 -24.05 -0.65 -27.54
N GLY A 4 -23.02 -0.17 -26.87
CA GLY A 4 -23.02 1.12 -26.22
C GLY A 4 -23.07 1.14 -24.69
N MET A 5 -21.96 0.85 -24.04
CA MET A 5 -21.70 1.39 -22.71
C MET A 5 -20.46 2.29 -22.81
N ARG A 6 -20.73 3.58 -23.04
CA ARG A 6 -19.70 4.64 -22.98
C ARG A 6 -19.36 4.90 -21.52
N LEU A 7 -18.10 4.70 -21.20
CA LEU A 7 -17.44 5.21 -20.02
C LEU A 7 -17.50 6.75 -20.03
N LEU A 8 -18.01 7.32 -18.97
CA LEU A 8 -17.92 8.77 -18.72
C LEU A 8 -16.46 9.14 -18.46
N ASP A 9 -15.86 9.75 -19.46
CA ASP A 9 -14.61 10.47 -19.38
C ASP A 9 -14.78 11.65 -18.40
N THR A 10 -14.08 11.60 -17.30
CA THR A 10 -13.78 12.81 -16.54
C THR A 10 -12.64 13.52 -17.29
N ASN A 11 -12.98 14.60 -17.96
CA ASN A 11 -12.04 15.56 -18.50
C ASN A 11 -11.06 16.01 -17.42
N ILE A 12 -9.84 15.50 -17.48
CA ILE A 12 -8.66 16.14 -16.93
C ILE A 12 -7.97 16.76 -18.14
N GLU A 13 -8.09 18.09 -18.19
CA GLU A 13 -7.43 18.93 -19.16
C GLU A 13 -5.95 18.52 -19.30
N ARG A 14 -5.58 18.21 -20.54
CA ARG A 14 -4.19 18.13 -20.98
C ARG A 14 -3.64 19.54 -21.10
N GLU A 15 -3.11 20.06 -20.02
CA GLU A 15 -2.17 21.17 -20.14
C GLU A 15 -0.84 20.63 -20.67
N SER A 16 -0.48 21.14 -21.83
CA SER A 16 0.81 20.98 -22.47
C SER A 16 1.91 21.53 -21.56
N LEU A 17 2.83 20.71 -21.15
CA LEU A 17 4.07 21.11 -20.50
C LEU A 17 5.12 21.34 -21.59
N ASP A 18 5.16 22.58 -22.08
CA ASP A 18 6.29 23.11 -22.81
C ASP A 18 7.43 23.49 -21.86
N ASP A 19 8.60 23.08 -22.26
CA ASP A 19 9.95 23.57 -21.98
C ASP A 19 10.22 24.37 -20.69
N HIS A 20 10.79 23.68 -19.68
CA HIS A 20 11.84 24.32 -18.87
C HIS A 20 12.96 23.33 -18.54
N ARG A 21 14.11 23.59 -19.18
CA ARG A 21 15.40 22.96 -18.98
C ARG A 21 15.82 23.09 -17.53
N PHE A 22 16.04 21.98 -16.85
CA PHE A 22 16.84 21.93 -15.63
C PHE A 22 18.20 21.33 -15.95
N SER A 23 19.20 22.20 -15.98
CA SER A 23 20.61 21.82 -15.93
C SER A 23 20.95 21.44 -14.49
N PHE A 24 21.43 20.22 -14.27
CA PHE A 24 22.14 19.84 -13.07
C PHE A 24 23.64 19.91 -13.38
N ASP A 25 24.34 20.81 -12.71
CA ASP A 25 25.78 20.87 -12.67
C ASP A 25 26.32 19.79 -11.71
N PRO A 26 27.24 18.95 -12.16
CA PRO A 26 27.96 18.04 -11.30
C PRO A 26 29.33 18.63 -10.94
N ILE A 27 29.40 19.51 -9.99
CA ILE A 27 30.70 19.97 -9.45
C ILE A 27 30.63 20.10 -7.94
N SER A 28 31.50 19.36 -7.34
CA SER A 28 32.47 19.59 -6.28
C SER A 28 32.34 18.61 -5.13
N ALA A 29 33.17 17.59 -5.22
CA ALA A 29 33.77 16.96 -4.05
C ALA A 29 35.02 17.76 -3.67
N PRO A 30 35.16 18.23 -2.46
CA PRO A 30 36.49 18.63 -1.99
C PRO A 30 37.19 17.44 -1.36
N LEU A 31 38.36 17.14 -1.91
CA LEU A 31 39.51 16.51 -1.29
C LEU A 31 39.78 17.12 0.09
N LEU A 32 39.81 16.28 1.12
CA LEU A 32 40.61 16.48 2.31
C LEU A 32 41.27 15.13 2.65
N ALA A 33 42.39 14.89 1.98
CA ALA A 33 43.45 14.05 2.49
C ALA A 33 44.41 14.97 3.22
N ASN A 34 44.56 14.78 4.52
CA ASN A 34 45.86 15.10 5.14
C ASN A 34 46.08 14.25 6.41
N GLU A 35 47.19 13.51 6.32
CA GLU A 35 48.18 13.24 7.33
C GLU A 35 47.71 12.69 8.69
N TYR A 36 47.68 11.35 8.80
CA TYR A 36 48.22 10.68 9.99
C TYR A 36 49.00 9.43 9.58
N SER A 37 50.26 9.50 9.95
CA SER A 37 51.40 8.57 9.89
C SER A 37 51.16 7.12 9.50
N GLY A 38 51.85 6.72 8.41
CA GLY A 38 51.93 5.38 7.81
C GLY A 38 52.54 4.26 8.65
N HIS A 39 52.73 4.40 9.98
CA HIS A 39 53.31 3.35 10.83
C HIS A 39 52.23 2.51 11.54
N ALA A 40 51.08 3.08 11.86
CA ALA A 40 49.96 2.35 12.52
C ALA A 40 49.26 1.37 11.56
N TYR A 41 49.15 1.73 10.28
CA TYR A 41 48.54 0.84 9.27
C TYR A 41 49.42 -0.36 8.88
N ARG A 42 50.73 -0.24 8.94
CA ARG A 42 51.61 -1.39 8.67
C ARG A 42 51.63 -2.42 9.80
N LEU A 43 51.49 -2.01 11.04
CA LEU A 43 51.40 -2.94 12.17
C LEU A 43 50.02 -3.63 12.28
N LEU A 44 48.93 -2.95 11.90
CA LEU A 44 47.59 -3.58 11.82
C LEU A 44 47.49 -4.58 10.67
N ALA A 45 48.13 -4.30 9.53
CA ALA A 45 48.16 -5.20 8.39
C ALA A 45 48.96 -6.48 8.67
N ILE A 46 50.05 -6.39 9.47
CA ILE A 46 50.87 -7.54 9.88
C ILE A 46 50.19 -8.38 10.98
N PHE A 47 49.37 -7.78 11.84
CA PHE A 47 48.60 -8.51 12.85
C PHE A 47 47.36 -9.23 12.28
N LEU A 48 46.77 -8.68 11.20
CA LEU A 48 45.63 -9.31 10.51
C LEU A 48 46.04 -10.39 9.50
N SER A 49 47.34 -10.46 9.12
CA SER A 49 47.83 -11.47 8.17
C SER A 49 48.22 -12.82 8.83
N LYS A 50 48.19 -12.94 10.15
CA LYS A 50 48.60 -14.18 10.85
C LYS A 50 47.46 -14.96 11.54
N SER A 51 46.20 -14.58 11.38
CA SER A 51 45.09 -15.29 12.04
C SER A 51 43.78 -15.31 11.23
N VAL A 52 43.86 -15.25 9.91
CA VAL A 52 42.69 -15.55 9.08
C VAL A 52 43.02 -16.82 8.32
N GLU A 53 42.63 -17.97 8.85
CA GLU A 53 42.39 -19.14 8.02
C GLU A 53 41.52 -18.64 6.88
N SER A 54 42.00 -18.82 5.65
CA SER A 54 41.37 -18.40 4.42
C SER A 54 39.97 -19.01 4.34
N ILE A 55 38.97 -18.22 4.72
CA ILE A 55 37.60 -18.51 4.29
C ILE A 55 37.65 -18.40 2.76
N PRO A 56 37.40 -19.46 2.00
CA PRO A 56 37.45 -19.38 0.55
C PRO A 56 36.42 -18.33 0.13
N ILE A 57 36.87 -17.28 -0.55
CA ILE A 57 36.01 -16.33 -1.24
C ILE A 57 35.40 -17.14 -2.37
N LEU A 58 34.22 -17.75 -2.11
CA LEU A 58 33.43 -18.45 -3.12
C LEU A 58 33.18 -17.48 -4.26
N ASP A 59 33.51 -17.87 -5.49
CA ASP A 59 33.14 -17.11 -6.69
C ASP A 59 31.64 -16.83 -6.70
N GLU A 60 31.27 -15.73 -7.31
CA GLU A 60 29.84 -15.33 -7.42
C GLU A 60 28.98 -16.41 -8.05
N GLN A 61 29.56 -17.26 -8.91
CA GLN A 61 28.90 -18.42 -9.50
C GLN A 61 28.74 -19.57 -8.49
N GLU A 62 29.74 -19.83 -7.66
CA GLU A 62 29.69 -20.85 -6.62
C GLU A 62 28.66 -20.50 -5.52
N LEU A 63 28.55 -19.23 -5.13
CA LEU A 63 27.50 -18.74 -4.22
C LEU A 63 26.11 -18.91 -4.80
N VAL A 64 25.93 -18.72 -6.11
CA VAL A 64 24.65 -18.93 -6.79
C VAL A 64 24.29 -20.41 -6.86
N MET A 65 25.23 -21.25 -7.20
CA MET A 65 25.05 -22.72 -7.22
C MET A 65 24.75 -23.26 -5.84
N THR A 66 25.42 -22.79 -4.81
CA THR A 66 25.15 -23.18 -3.42
C THR A 66 23.75 -22.77 -2.95
N ALA A 67 23.26 -21.58 -3.37
CA ALA A 67 21.92 -21.10 -3.03
C ALA A 67 20.80 -21.91 -3.72
N ILE A 68 21.05 -22.48 -4.90
CA ILE A 68 20.12 -23.38 -5.62
C ILE A 68 20.21 -24.79 -5.06
N ASN A 69 21.40 -25.29 -4.84
CA ASN A 69 21.66 -26.67 -4.40
C ASN A 69 21.17 -26.99 -2.97
N GLN A 70 20.69 -26.02 -2.20
CA GLN A 70 20.07 -26.27 -0.91
C GLN A 70 18.66 -26.90 -1.01
N PHE A 71 18.06 -26.96 -2.22
CA PHE A 71 16.74 -27.52 -2.46
C PHE A 71 16.86 -28.83 -3.23
N ALA A 72 16.16 -29.85 -2.76
CA ALA A 72 16.12 -31.16 -3.41
C ALA A 72 15.29 -31.17 -4.70
N VAL A 73 14.39 -30.19 -4.85
CA VAL A 73 13.56 -30.05 -6.04
C VAL A 73 13.11 -28.59 -6.21
N HIS A 74 12.96 -28.19 -7.47
CA HIS A 74 12.51 -26.88 -7.86
C HIS A 74 11.19 -26.98 -8.62
N VAL A 75 10.24 -26.15 -8.27
CA VAL A 75 8.87 -26.19 -8.78
C VAL A 75 8.48 -24.82 -9.33
N GLY A 76 7.95 -24.79 -10.54
CA GLY A 76 7.20 -23.65 -11.05
C GLY A 76 5.71 -23.94 -10.94
N LEU A 77 4.91 -23.00 -10.43
CA LEU A 77 3.49 -23.17 -10.19
C LEU A 77 2.69 -22.05 -10.87
N GLY A 78 1.90 -22.42 -11.89
CA GLY A 78 0.89 -21.59 -12.52
C GLY A 78 -0.41 -21.66 -11.72
N TRP A 79 -0.83 -20.54 -11.14
CA TRP A 79 -2.01 -20.47 -10.29
C TRP A 79 -3.29 -20.20 -11.09
N ALA A 80 -4.35 -20.97 -10.80
CA ALA A 80 -5.70 -20.67 -11.26
C ALA A 80 -6.75 -21.11 -10.22
N ASP A 81 -8.01 -20.67 -10.38
CA ASP A 81 -9.07 -20.87 -9.39
C ASP A 81 -9.50 -22.34 -9.19
N LYS A 82 -9.35 -23.18 -10.21
CA LYS A 82 -9.82 -24.59 -10.19
C LYS A 82 -8.69 -25.61 -10.19
N LYS A 83 -7.57 -25.26 -10.78
CA LYS A 83 -6.42 -26.15 -10.94
C LYS A 83 -5.12 -25.36 -10.99
N HIS A 84 -4.02 -26.01 -10.70
CA HIS A 84 -2.68 -25.46 -10.83
C HIS A 84 -1.91 -26.31 -11.81
N ASP A 85 -1.27 -25.67 -12.77
CA ASP A 85 -0.31 -26.32 -13.64
C ASP A 85 1.08 -26.21 -12.98
N VAL A 86 1.78 -27.31 -12.87
CA VAL A 86 3.03 -27.42 -12.13
C VAL A 86 4.10 -28.03 -13.01
N CYS A 87 5.28 -27.38 -13.04
CA CYS A 87 6.49 -27.90 -13.63
C CYS A 87 7.50 -28.20 -12.51
N ILE A 88 7.93 -29.45 -12.37
CA ILE A 88 8.86 -29.89 -11.33
C ILE A 88 10.18 -30.24 -11.99
N GLN A 89 11.28 -29.66 -11.52
CA GLN A 89 12.63 -30.01 -11.94
C GLN A 89 13.37 -30.68 -10.80
N TYR A 90 13.78 -31.91 -11.03
CA TYR A 90 14.57 -32.72 -10.10
C TYR A 90 16.06 -32.36 -10.22
N GLU A 91 16.86 -32.86 -9.28
CA GLU A 91 18.33 -32.65 -9.25
C GLU A 91 19.01 -33.21 -10.52
N SER A 92 18.46 -34.25 -11.12
CA SER A 92 18.92 -34.81 -12.41
C SER A 92 18.74 -33.86 -13.60
N GLY A 93 18.01 -32.76 -13.45
CA GLY A 93 17.60 -31.88 -14.53
C GLY A 93 16.31 -32.34 -15.24
N GLU A 94 15.77 -33.51 -14.92
CA GLU A 94 14.50 -34.00 -15.48
C GLU A 94 13.35 -33.09 -15.06
N ARG A 95 12.47 -32.73 -16.03
CA ARG A 95 11.24 -31.99 -15.79
C ARG A 95 10.01 -32.83 -15.93
N ARG A 96 9.10 -32.69 -14.97
CA ARG A 96 7.77 -33.34 -15.01
C ARG A 96 6.68 -32.31 -14.88
N PHE A 97 5.66 -32.42 -15.70
CA PHE A 97 4.46 -31.58 -15.68
C PHE A 97 3.31 -32.35 -15.06
N GLN A 98 2.54 -31.67 -14.22
CA GLN A 98 1.32 -32.23 -13.64
C GLN A 98 0.30 -31.15 -13.33
N ILE A 99 -0.94 -31.56 -13.15
CA ILE A 99 -2.06 -30.68 -12.80
C ILE A 99 -2.55 -31.06 -11.41
N ILE A 100 -2.71 -30.05 -10.55
CA ILE A 100 -3.18 -30.22 -9.19
C ILE A 100 -4.50 -29.45 -9.05
N LYS A 101 -5.53 -30.07 -8.47
CA LYS A 101 -6.78 -29.37 -8.16
C LYS A 101 -6.56 -28.31 -7.09
N HIS A 102 -7.26 -27.16 -7.20
CA HIS A 102 -7.23 -26.10 -6.18
C HIS A 102 -8.13 -26.48 -5.01
N THR A 103 -7.76 -27.52 -4.26
CA THR A 103 -8.38 -27.87 -2.98
C THR A 103 -7.29 -28.08 -1.91
N PRO A 104 -7.58 -27.79 -0.64
CA PRO A 104 -6.61 -28.00 0.44
C PRO A 104 -6.07 -29.42 0.48
N GLU A 105 -6.94 -30.42 0.27
CA GLU A 105 -6.61 -31.84 0.31
C GLU A 105 -5.67 -32.22 -0.85
N ALA A 106 -5.92 -31.74 -2.06
CA ALA A 106 -5.09 -32.04 -3.22
C ALA A 106 -3.69 -31.40 -3.09
N LEU A 107 -3.62 -30.17 -2.59
CA LEU A 107 -2.35 -29.50 -2.32
C LEU A 107 -1.57 -30.20 -1.19
N ASP A 108 -2.24 -30.62 -0.13
CA ASP A 108 -1.64 -31.32 0.99
C ASP A 108 -1.08 -32.70 0.56
N ALA A 109 -1.88 -33.50 -0.14
CA ALA A 109 -1.47 -34.81 -0.66
C ALA A 109 -0.28 -34.68 -1.61
N TRP A 110 -0.33 -33.71 -2.55
CA TRP A 110 0.75 -33.47 -3.50
C TRP A 110 2.06 -33.09 -2.82
N LEU A 111 2.04 -32.09 -1.92
CA LEU A 111 3.26 -31.61 -1.24
C LEU A 111 3.85 -32.71 -0.32
N THR A 112 2.99 -33.43 0.39
CA THR A 112 3.41 -34.53 1.27
C THR A 112 4.06 -35.62 0.47
N GLU A 113 3.47 -36.02 -0.65
CA GLU A 113 4.02 -37.07 -1.51
C GLU A 113 5.33 -36.64 -2.16
N LEU A 114 5.39 -35.41 -2.70
CA LEU A 114 6.62 -34.87 -3.27
C LEU A 114 7.75 -34.83 -2.23
N HIS A 115 7.45 -34.35 -1.01
CA HIS A 115 8.44 -34.32 0.07
C HIS A 115 8.94 -35.70 0.48
N LYS A 116 8.06 -36.72 0.52
CA LYS A 116 8.46 -38.10 0.77
C LYS A 116 9.43 -38.66 -0.28
N GLN A 117 9.20 -38.27 -1.55
CA GLN A 117 10.05 -38.72 -2.66
C GLN A 117 11.42 -38.07 -2.61
N VAL A 118 11.51 -36.75 -2.37
CA VAL A 118 12.77 -36.01 -2.47
C VAL A 118 13.53 -35.87 -1.14
N LYS A 119 12.87 -36.06 -0.02
CA LYS A 119 13.43 -36.01 1.36
C LYS A 119 14.23 -34.75 1.67
N GLY A 120 13.84 -33.62 1.08
CA GLY A 120 14.55 -32.36 1.22
C GLY A 120 13.66 -31.12 1.07
N LYS A 121 14.25 -29.93 1.09
CA LYS A 121 13.52 -28.68 0.89
C LYS A 121 13.04 -28.53 -0.55
N ILE A 122 11.88 -27.91 -0.70
CA ILE A 122 11.21 -27.68 -1.98
C ILE A 122 11.19 -26.16 -2.26
N ALA A 123 11.77 -25.75 -3.38
CA ALA A 123 11.66 -24.36 -3.85
C ALA A 123 10.45 -24.23 -4.78
N VAL A 124 9.53 -23.29 -4.52
CA VAL A 124 8.34 -23.08 -5.35
C VAL A 124 8.32 -21.66 -5.90
N ALA A 125 8.45 -21.53 -7.21
CA ALA A 125 8.29 -20.25 -7.93
C ALA A 125 6.84 -20.07 -8.38
N LEU A 126 6.23 -18.90 -8.10
CA LEU A 126 4.89 -18.57 -8.57
C LEU A 126 4.70 -17.06 -8.68
N GLU A 127 3.68 -16.65 -9.45
CA GLU A 127 3.41 -15.23 -9.76
C GLU A 127 2.87 -14.43 -8.56
N LEU A 128 2.50 -15.08 -7.46
CA LEU A 128 1.86 -14.44 -6.31
C LEU A 128 2.83 -14.18 -5.16
N LYS A 129 2.70 -13.01 -4.53
CA LYS A 129 3.38 -12.66 -3.27
C LYS A 129 2.54 -12.95 -2.03
N LYS A 130 1.24 -13.08 -2.17
CA LYS A 130 0.25 -13.35 -1.12
C LYS A 130 -0.99 -13.98 -1.75
N GLY A 131 -1.78 -14.64 -0.96
CA GLY A 131 -3.04 -15.24 -1.42
C GLY A 131 -3.15 -16.71 -1.00
N PRO A 132 -4.28 -17.37 -1.34
CA PRO A 132 -4.61 -18.68 -0.82
C PRO A 132 -3.51 -19.73 -1.02
N VAL A 133 -2.95 -19.82 -2.22
CA VAL A 133 -1.89 -20.77 -2.55
C VAL A 133 -0.60 -20.49 -1.79
N VAL A 134 -0.20 -19.19 -1.69
CA VAL A 134 1.01 -18.81 -0.92
C VAL A 134 0.86 -19.22 0.54
N TYR A 135 -0.32 -18.96 1.14
CA TYR A 135 -0.57 -19.35 2.54
C TYR A 135 -0.63 -20.86 2.72
N ALA A 136 -1.19 -21.60 1.76
CA ALA A 136 -1.20 -23.05 1.77
C ALA A 136 0.23 -23.64 1.69
N LEU A 137 1.08 -23.08 0.84
CA LEU A 137 2.49 -23.48 0.69
C LEU A 137 3.31 -23.16 1.95
N GLN A 138 3.11 -21.99 2.56
CA GLN A 138 3.82 -21.55 3.76
C GLN A 138 3.46 -22.38 5.03
N LYS A 139 2.42 -23.20 4.98
CA LYS A 139 2.08 -24.17 6.04
C LYS A 139 3.21 -25.17 6.29
N TYR A 140 4.02 -25.47 5.27
CA TYR A 140 5.03 -26.51 5.30
C TYR A 140 6.44 -25.92 5.50
N PRO A 141 7.17 -26.31 6.57
CA PRO A 141 8.51 -25.77 6.86
C PRO A 141 9.57 -26.17 5.82
N PHE A 142 9.31 -27.22 5.04
CA PHE A 142 10.18 -27.70 3.98
C PHE A 142 9.91 -26.99 2.63
N VAL A 143 8.93 -26.09 2.54
CA VAL A 143 8.61 -25.32 1.34
C VAL A 143 9.12 -23.89 1.45
N THR A 144 9.85 -23.42 0.45
CA THR A 144 10.28 -22.05 0.32
C THR A 144 9.66 -21.44 -0.94
N VAL A 145 8.96 -20.32 -0.78
CA VAL A 145 8.22 -19.69 -1.87
C VAL A 145 9.02 -18.53 -2.46
N PHE A 146 9.15 -18.52 -3.79
CA PHE A 146 9.85 -17.51 -4.59
C PHE A 146 8.86 -16.77 -5.48
N PRO A 147 8.47 -15.54 -5.15
CA PRO A 147 7.50 -14.79 -5.94
C PRO A 147 8.16 -14.22 -7.20
N VAL A 148 7.65 -14.60 -8.35
CA VAL A 148 8.03 -14.05 -9.65
C VAL A 148 7.08 -12.90 -9.99
N HIS A 149 7.63 -11.77 -10.45
CA HIS A 149 6.79 -10.63 -10.78
C HIS A 149 6.04 -10.87 -12.09
N ALA A 150 4.71 -10.70 -12.09
CA ALA A 150 3.82 -10.93 -13.24
C ALA A 150 4.30 -10.31 -14.55
N LEU A 151 4.71 -9.03 -14.51
CA LEU A 151 5.23 -8.36 -15.70
C LEU A 151 6.56 -8.94 -16.16
N SER A 152 7.42 -9.36 -15.24
CA SER A 152 8.71 -9.99 -15.59
C SER A 152 8.47 -11.31 -16.30
N LEU A 153 7.51 -12.11 -15.80
CA LEU A 153 7.09 -13.37 -16.42
C LEU A 153 6.51 -13.12 -17.83
N ALA A 154 5.62 -12.14 -17.97
CA ALA A 154 5.01 -11.78 -19.25
C ALA A 154 6.06 -11.30 -20.29
N ARG A 155 7.01 -10.46 -19.87
CA ARG A 155 8.09 -10.00 -20.74
C ARG A 155 9.06 -11.11 -21.11
N TYR A 156 9.38 -11.99 -20.16
CA TYR A 156 10.21 -13.16 -20.40
C TYR A 156 9.56 -14.09 -21.42
N ARG A 157 8.27 -14.36 -21.32
CA ARG A 157 7.48 -15.10 -22.31
C ARG A 157 7.55 -14.45 -23.69
N GLN A 158 7.30 -13.14 -23.78
CA GLN A 158 7.36 -12.42 -25.06
C GLN A 158 8.73 -12.50 -25.73
N ALA A 159 9.81 -12.47 -24.96
CA ALA A 159 11.17 -12.53 -25.48
C ALA A 159 11.53 -13.89 -26.08
N PHE A 160 11.04 -14.99 -25.52
CA PHE A 160 11.43 -16.33 -25.91
C PHE A 160 10.32 -17.12 -26.63
N TRP A 161 9.05 -16.69 -26.51
CA TRP A 161 7.89 -17.27 -27.18
C TRP A 161 7.05 -16.21 -27.88
N PRO A 162 7.54 -15.66 -29.00
CA PRO A 162 6.90 -14.50 -29.68
C PRO A 162 5.52 -14.80 -30.29
N ARG A 163 5.12 -16.07 -30.41
CA ARG A 163 3.79 -16.46 -30.92
C ARG A 163 2.61 -16.08 -30.03
N GLY A 164 2.87 -15.51 -28.85
CA GLY A 164 1.83 -14.96 -27.98
C GLY A 164 0.88 -15.99 -27.33
N LEU A 165 1.18 -17.29 -27.45
CA LEU A 165 0.41 -18.33 -26.78
C LEU A 165 0.56 -18.15 -25.27
N LYS A 166 -0.56 -17.89 -24.60
CA LYS A 166 -0.67 -17.97 -23.16
C LYS A 166 -1.17 -19.37 -22.83
N ASP A 167 -0.28 -20.19 -22.29
CA ASP A 167 -0.58 -21.54 -21.85
C ASP A 167 -0.13 -21.67 -20.37
N ASP A 168 -1.01 -22.19 -19.53
CA ASP A 168 -0.76 -22.27 -18.09
C ASP A 168 0.43 -23.18 -17.72
N PRO A 169 0.66 -24.33 -18.39
CA PRO A 169 1.88 -25.13 -18.20
C PRO A 169 3.17 -24.36 -18.55
N LEU A 170 3.13 -23.56 -19.62
CA LEU A 170 4.27 -22.73 -20.02
C LEU A 170 4.57 -21.65 -18.96
N ASP A 171 3.56 -21.03 -18.39
CA ASP A 171 3.76 -20.02 -17.34
C ASP A 171 4.40 -20.63 -16.08
N ALA A 172 4.04 -21.86 -15.71
CA ALA A 172 4.69 -22.61 -14.65
C ALA A 172 6.17 -22.89 -14.97
N GLU A 173 6.47 -23.34 -16.18
CA GLU A 173 7.84 -23.59 -16.63
C GLU A 173 8.69 -22.32 -16.63
N LEU A 174 8.15 -21.20 -17.14
CA LEU A 174 8.84 -19.92 -17.17
C LEU A 174 9.10 -19.34 -15.77
N ALA A 175 8.19 -19.54 -14.84
CA ALA A 175 8.39 -19.14 -13.45
C ALA A 175 9.56 -19.93 -12.82
N LEU A 176 9.63 -21.23 -13.08
CA LEU A 176 10.75 -22.09 -12.70
C LEU A 176 12.07 -21.63 -13.32
N ASP A 177 12.10 -21.38 -14.63
CA ASP A 177 13.28 -20.91 -15.35
C ASP A 177 13.81 -19.58 -14.79
N LEU A 178 12.92 -18.63 -14.52
CA LEU A 178 13.31 -17.35 -13.94
C LEU A 178 13.94 -17.52 -12.54
N MET A 179 13.39 -18.39 -11.70
CA MET A 179 13.95 -18.69 -10.38
C MET A 179 15.36 -19.30 -10.49
N LEU A 180 15.54 -20.26 -11.38
CA LEU A 180 16.82 -20.96 -11.56
C LEU A 180 17.88 -20.08 -12.20
N ARG A 181 17.52 -19.26 -13.21
CA ARG A 181 18.47 -18.41 -13.94
C ARG A 181 18.83 -17.12 -13.21
N TYR A 182 17.93 -16.59 -12.36
CA TYR A 182 18.10 -15.30 -11.69
C TYR A 182 17.90 -15.38 -10.17
N PRO A 183 18.53 -16.30 -9.43
CA PRO A 183 18.30 -16.52 -8.00
C PRO A 183 18.64 -15.27 -7.15
N LYS A 184 19.60 -14.44 -7.57
CA LYS A 184 19.90 -13.17 -6.90
C LYS A 184 18.79 -12.11 -7.06
N LYS A 185 17.95 -12.22 -8.09
CA LYS A 185 16.87 -11.26 -8.39
C LYS A 185 15.54 -11.67 -7.77
N ILE A 186 15.32 -12.96 -7.58
CA ILE A 186 14.09 -13.53 -7.05
C ILE A 186 14.35 -13.99 -5.63
N LYS A 187 13.98 -13.16 -4.65
CA LYS A 187 14.16 -13.46 -3.23
C LYS A 187 13.00 -14.28 -2.70
N ALA A 188 13.30 -15.25 -1.83
CA ALA A 188 12.29 -16.02 -1.11
C ALA A 188 11.35 -15.10 -0.29
N ILE A 189 10.12 -15.54 -0.11
CA ILE A 189 9.22 -14.91 0.86
C ILE A 189 9.63 -15.39 2.26
N GLU A 190 10.25 -14.54 3.02
CA GLU A 190 10.47 -14.74 4.44
C GLU A 190 9.13 -14.58 5.17
N PRO A 191 8.66 -15.57 5.94
CA PRO A 191 7.45 -15.41 6.72
C PRO A 191 7.68 -14.35 7.81
N SER A 192 7.02 -13.19 7.69
CA SER A 192 7.02 -12.20 8.78
C SER A 192 6.40 -12.78 10.06
N ASN A 193 6.64 -12.14 11.20
CA ASN A 193 6.00 -12.51 12.46
C ASN A 193 4.45 -12.61 12.29
N SER A 194 3.82 -13.54 13.00
CA SER A 194 2.36 -13.76 12.97
C SER A 194 1.57 -12.48 13.23
N ASP A 195 2.02 -11.68 14.19
CA ASP A 195 1.33 -10.43 14.58
C ASP A 195 1.44 -9.36 13.50
N ILE A 196 2.58 -9.28 12.83
CA ILE A 196 2.75 -8.38 11.67
C ILE A 196 1.87 -8.84 10.50
N ARG A 197 1.78 -10.15 10.25
CA ARG A 197 0.86 -10.67 9.21
C ARG A 197 -0.60 -10.38 9.55
N LEU A 198 -0.98 -10.58 10.81
CA LEU A 198 -2.33 -10.26 11.29
C LEU A 198 -2.61 -8.75 11.12
N LEU A 199 -1.69 -7.88 11.55
CA LEU A 199 -1.83 -6.44 11.38
C LEU A 199 -1.99 -6.05 9.91
N GLN A 200 -1.20 -6.63 9.01
CA GLN A 200 -1.29 -6.39 7.56
C GLN A 200 -2.67 -6.75 7.01
N GLN A 201 -3.23 -7.89 7.43
CA GLN A 201 -4.57 -8.32 7.00
C GLN A 201 -5.66 -7.39 7.55
N LEU A 202 -5.62 -7.10 8.85
CA LEU A 202 -6.62 -6.22 9.49
C LEU A 202 -6.65 -4.84 8.85
N VAL A 203 -5.48 -4.23 8.64
CA VAL A 203 -5.37 -2.89 8.05
C VAL A 203 -5.88 -2.89 6.61
N GLU A 204 -5.58 -3.92 5.81
CA GLU A 204 -6.06 -4.02 4.43
C GLU A 204 -7.56 -4.27 4.36
N GLN A 205 -8.11 -5.15 5.19
CA GLN A 205 -9.56 -5.40 5.26
C GLN A 205 -10.31 -4.16 5.72
N ARG A 206 -9.80 -3.46 6.74
CA ARG A 206 -10.36 -2.16 7.16
C ARG A 206 -10.39 -1.15 6.01
N ARG A 207 -9.31 -1.09 5.21
CA ARG A 207 -9.24 -0.20 4.05
C ARG A 207 -10.34 -0.50 3.03
N LEU A 208 -10.61 -1.77 2.77
CA LEU A 208 -11.70 -2.19 1.89
C LEU A 208 -13.06 -1.74 2.43
N LEU A 209 -13.32 -1.91 3.73
CA LEU A 209 -14.54 -1.43 4.37
C LEU A 209 -14.72 0.10 4.25
N VAL A 210 -13.64 0.88 4.38
CA VAL A 210 -13.68 2.34 4.18
C VAL A 210 -14.02 2.69 2.73
N GLU A 211 -13.51 1.93 1.76
CA GLU A 211 -13.88 2.11 0.35
C GLU A 211 -15.35 1.75 0.08
N ASP A 212 -15.87 0.68 0.70
CA ASP A 212 -17.28 0.31 0.63
C ASP A 212 -18.16 1.40 1.22
N LYS A 213 -17.82 1.89 2.42
CA LYS A 213 -18.52 3.02 3.04
C LYS A 213 -18.61 4.21 2.09
N ARG A 214 -17.49 4.58 1.46
CA ARG A 214 -17.45 5.69 0.49
C ARG A 214 -18.35 5.43 -0.72
N ARG A 215 -18.39 4.18 -1.23
CA ARG A 215 -19.28 3.81 -2.33
C ARG A 215 -20.75 3.96 -1.94
N PHE A 216 -21.14 3.52 -0.75
CA PHE A 216 -22.51 3.67 -0.24
C PHE A 216 -22.87 5.15 -0.04
N VAL A 217 -21.97 5.95 0.52
CA VAL A 217 -22.18 7.41 0.68
C VAL A 217 -22.38 8.09 -0.68
N ASN A 218 -21.57 7.80 -1.68
CA ASN A 218 -21.75 8.36 -3.01
C ASN A 218 -23.11 7.93 -3.63
N ARG A 219 -23.50 6.68 -3.42
CA ARG A 219 -24.78 6.16 -3.92
C ARG A 219 -25.96 6.82 -3.22
N ILE A 220 -25.95 6.98 -1.90
CA ILE A 220 -27.04 7.64 -1.18
C ILE A 220 -27.17 9.12 -1.57
N ILE A 221 -26.06 9.83 -1.78
CA ILE A 221 -26.06 11.19 -2.30
C ILE A 221 -26.77 11.26 -3.66
N ASN A 222 -26.42 10.35 -4.58
CA ASN A 222 -27.05 10.31 -5.90
C ASN A 222 -28.53 9.94 -5.83
N THR A 223 -28.93 9.04 -4.93
CA THR A 223 -30.32 8.67 -4.70
C THR A 223 -31.13 9.85 -4.15
N LEU A 224 -30.62 10.54 -3.12
CA LEU A 224 -31.31 11.68 -2.51
C LEU A 224 -31.47 12.85 -3.48
N LYS A 225 -30.53 13.09 -4.37
CA LYS A 225 -30.63 14.12 -5.42
C LYS A 225 -31.83 13.90 -6.35
N GLN A 226 -32.41 12.71 -6.42
CA GLN A 226 -33.55 12.43 -7.30
C GLN A 226 -34.88 12.89 -6.72
N TYR A 227 -35.01 12.98 -5.38
CA TYR A 227 -36.31 13.26 -4.75
C TYR A 227 -36.25 14.06 -3.44
N TYR A 228 -35.16 13.99 -2.69
CA TYR A 228 -35.01 14.56 -1.35
C TYR A 228 -33.61 15.13 -1.14
N PRO A 229 -33.22 16.17 -1.90
CA PRO A 229 -31.86 16.72 -1.86
C PRO A 229 -31.54 17.53 -0.58
N GLN A 230 -32.53 18.03 0.14
CA GLN A 230 -32.37 18.95 1.25
C GLN A 230 -31.45 18.42 2.38
N PRO A 231 -31.48 17.15 2.80
CA PRO A 231 -30.52 16.63 3.79
C PRO A 231 -29.04 16.79 3.38
N LEU A 232 -28.76 16.83 2.06
CA LEU A 232 -27.40 17.03 1.58
C LEU A 232 -26.87 18.45 1.86
N GLU A 233 -27.76 19.43 2.02
CA GLU A 233 -27.42 20.80 2.39
C GLU A 233 -27.38 21.00 3.90
N TRP A 234 -28.27 20.30 4.63
CA TRP A 234 -28.37 20.43 6.08
C TRP A 234 -27.24 19.72 6.84
N PHE A 235 -26.57 18.74 6.23
CA PHE A 235 -25.51 17.95 6.84
C PHE A 235 -24.23 17.97 6.01
N SER A 236 -23.14 18.42 6.60
CA SER A 236 -21.82 18.37 5.96
C SER A 236 -21.25 16.95 5.89
N HIS A 237 -21.51 16.13 6.93
CA HIS A 237 -21.05 14.74 7.04
C HIS A 237 -22.19 13.77 6.69
N ARG A 238 -22.25 13.33 5.41
CA ARG A 238 -23.28 12.43 4.87
C ARG A 238 -23.04 10.96 5.25
N ASP A 239 -22.02 10.68 6.01
CA ASP A 239 -21.66 9.37 6.58
C ASP A 239 -21.81 9.31 8.10
N SER A 240 -22.35 10.39 8.71
CA SER A 240 -22.58 10.46 10.14
C SER A 240 -23.80 9.63 10.56
N GLU A 241 -23.79 9.15 11.79
CA GLU A 241 -24.91 8.41 12.37
C GLU A 241 -26.21 9.24 12.34
N LEU A 242 -26.10 10.53 12.71
CA LEU A 242 -27.24 11.44 12.70
C LEU A 242 -27.89 11.58 11.31
N PHE A 243 -27.07 11.71 10.26
CA PHE A 243 -27.59 11.78 8.88
C PHE A 243 -28.29 10.48 8.48
N CYS A 244 -27.67 9.33 8.75
CA CYS A 244 -28.26 8.04 8.43
C CYS A 244 -29.58 7.81 9.20
N ASP A 245 -29.60 8.13 10.49
CA ASP A 245 -30.79 7.97 11.32
C ASP A 245 -31.93 8.89 10.89
N LEU A 246 -31.62 10.11 10.41
CA LEU A 246 -32.63 11.01 9.85
C LEU A 246 -33.27 10.40 8.60
N ILE A 247 -32.47 9.88 7.67
CA ILE A 247 -32.98 9.24 6.44
C ILE A 247 -33.77 7.97 6.75
N ILE A 248 -33.35 7.18 7.74
CA ILE A 248 -34.06 5.97 8.16
C ILE A 248 -35.43 6.33 8.77
N ARG A 249 -35.45 7.37 9.60
CA ARG A 249 -36.68 7.77 10.32
C ARG A 249 -37.67 8.52 9.44
N TRP A 250 -37.15 9.41 8.58
CA TRP A 250 -37.97 10.24 7.67
C TRP A 250 -37.39 10.18 6.25
N PRO A 251 -37.70 9.11 5.53
CA PRO A 251 -37.08 8.87 4.21
C PRO A 251 -37.59 9.79 3.10
N SER A 252 -38.53 10.73 3.39
CA SER A 252 -38.96 11.76 2.45
C SER A 252 -39.22 13.09 3.16
N LEU A 253 -39.13 14.18 2.40
CA LEU A 253 -39.46 15.52 2.92
C LEU A 253 -40.87 15.58 3.45
N GLN A 254 -41.82 14.96 2.79
CA GLN A 254 -43.23 14.93 3.21
C GLN A 254 -43.39 14.28 4.59
N GLN A 255 -42.71 13.16 4.85
CA GLN A 255 -42.76 12.49 6.15
C GLN A 255 -42.08 13.34 7.22
N LEU A 256 -40.97 13.99 6.91
CA LEU A 256 -40.27 14.88 7.85
C LEU A 256 -41.15 16.10 8.20
N LYS A 257 -41.79 16.74 7.22
CA LYS A 257 -42.71 17.89 7.46
C LYS A 257 -43.98 17.54 8.25
N ARG A 258 -44.42 16.28 8.21
CA ARG A 258 -45.55 15.78 9.05
C ARG A 258 -45.12 15.56 10.50
N ALA A 259 -43.84 15.43 10.78
CA ALA A 259 -43.34 15.27 12.14
C ALA A 259 -43.51 16.57 12.94
N ARG A 260 -43.87 16.47 14.22
CA ARG A 260 -43.96 17.63 15.11
C ARG A 260 -42.56 18.25 15.30
N ALA A 261 -42.45 19.56 15.23
CA ALA A 261 -41.18 20.28 15.40
C ALA A 261 -40.43 19.86 16.69
N HIS A 262 -41.18 19.65 17.80
CA HIS A 262 -40.61 19.15 19.05
C HIS A 262 -39.95 17.77 18.88
N THR A 263 -40.53 16.84 18.10
CA THR A 263 -39.98 15.51 17.86
C THR A 263 -38.68 15.59 17.04
N VAL A 264 -38.66 16.46 16.02
CA VAL A 264 -37.44 16.70 15.22
C VAL A 264 -36.35 17.36 16.06
N ARG A 265 -36.71 18.32 16.90
CA ARG A 265 -35.80 18.98 17.84
C ARG A 265 -35.15 17.99 18.79
N LEU A 266 -35.95 17.14 19.45
CA LEU A 266 -35.43 16.09 20.34
C LEU A 266 -34.46 15.15 19.59
N PHE A 267 -34.85 14.70 18.41
CA PHE A 267 -33.99 13.84 17.59
C PHE A 267 -32.64 14.49 17.25
N LEU A 268 -32.65 15.74 16.81
CA LEU A 268 -31.42 16.47 16.47
C LEU A 268 -30.54 16.75 17.69
N ASN A 269 -31.13 17.04 18.85
CA ASN A 269 -30.38 17.32 20.09
C ASN A 269 -29.79 16.05 20.70
N VAL A 270 -30.53 14.95 20.77
CA VAL A 270 -30.08 13.70 21.39
C VAL A 270 -28.98 13.03 20.56
N LYS A 271 -29.14 13.02 19.24
CA LYS A 271 -28.21 12.35 18.32
C LYS A 271 -27.09 13.26 17.82
N GLY A 272 -27.29 14.57 17.81
CA GLY A 272 -26.41 15.51 17.14
C GLY A 272 -25.33 16.16 18.00
N GLY A 273 -25.50 16.20 19.34
CA GLY A 273 -24.56 16.92 20.23
C GLY A 273 -24.28 18.38 19.79
N THR A 274 -25.16 18.94 18.94
CA THR A 274 -24.94 20.20 18.22
C THR A 274 -25.45 21.38 19.07
N ALA A 275 -24.80 22.54 18.95
CA ALA A 275 -25.26 23.77 19.58
C ALA A 275 -26.73 24.03 19.21
N VAL A 276 -27.54 24.47 20.18
CA VAL A 276 -28.99 24.75 20.03
C VAL A 276 -29.29 25.60 18.79
N ALA A 277 -28.44 26.60 18.51
CA ALA A 277 -28.59 27.49 17.34
C ALA A 277 -28.64 26.73 16.01
N HIS A 278 -27.79 25.72 15.81
CA HIS A 278 -27.81 24.91 14.58
C HIS A 278 -29.03 24.00 14.47
N THR A 279 -29.59 23.58 15.61
CA THR A 279 -30.82 22.78 15.62
C THR A 279 -32.02 23.64 15.17
N GLU A 280 -32.18 24.84 15.72
CA GLU A 280 -33.27 25.74 15.33
C GLU A 280 -33.18 26.18 13.88
N GLN A 281 -31.98 26.49 13.40
CA GLN A 281 -31.76 26.80 11.98
C GLN A 281 -32.16 25.63 11.06
N ARG A 282 -31.87 24.37 11.44
CA ARG A 282 -32.32 23.21 10.66
C ARG A 282 -33.83 23.05 10.69
N ILE A 283 -34.48 23.31 11.82
CA ILE A 283 -35.95 23.26 11.92
C ILE A 283 -36.60 24.29 11.00
N GLU A 284 -36.03 25.50 10.95
CA GLU A 284 -36.46 26.54 10.02
C GLU A 284 -36.29 26.13 8.56
N PHE A 285 -35.13 25.57 8.20
CA PHE A 285 -34.90 25.02 6.86
C PHE A 285 -35.89 23.93 6.49
N ILE A 286 -36.20 23.02 7.43
CA ILE A 286 -37.23 21.95 7.22
C ILE A 286 -38.61 22.55 6.99
N ALA A 287 -39.00 23.56 7.77
CA ALA A 287 -40.29 24.21 7.64
C ALA A 287 -40.47 24.87 6.26
N ASN A 288 -39.42 25.54 5.78
CA ASN A 288 -39.45 26.27 4.52
C ASN A 288 -39.10 25.41 3.29
N ALA A 289 -38.67 24.15 3.48
CA ALA A 289 -38.31 23.28 2.39
C ALA A 289 -39.48 22.93 1.46
N VAL A 290 -39.20 22.91 0.16
CA VAL A 290 -40.16 22.53 -0.88
C VAL A 290 -39.73 21.18 -1.49
N PRO A 291 -40.66 20.24 -1.73
CA PRO A 291 -40.31 18.97 -2.36
C PRO A 291 -39.83 19.17 -3.79
N LEU A 292 -38.78 18.46 -4.17
CA LEU A 292 -38.26 18.45 -5.54
C LEU A 292 -39.25 17.84 -6.53
N THR A 293 -39.94 16.78 -6.09
CA THR A 293 -40.99 16.10 -6.85
C THR A 293 -42.14 15.68 -5.94
N THR A 294 -43.33 15.56 -6.51
CA THR A 294 -44.53 15.03 -5.85
C THR A 294 -44.92 13.66 -6.40
N ASP A 295 -44.15 13.12 -7.36
CA ASP A 295 -44.41 11.79 -7.93
C ASP A 295 -44.16 10.70 -6.89
N ALA A 296 -45.25 10.06 -6.49
CA ALA A 296 -45.26 9.03 -5.45
C ALA A 296 -44.34 7.83 -5.83
N SER A 297 -44.31 7.44 -7.10
CA SER A 297 -43.52 6.30 -7.58
C SER A 297 -42.04 6.56 -7.45
N ILE A 298 -41.61 7.76 -7.83
CA ILE A 298 -40.19 8.20 -7.71
C ILE A 298 -39.79 8.30 -6.24
N ILE A 299 -40.69 8.87 -5.40
CA ILE A 299 -40.42 9.05 -3.97
C ILE A 299 -40.27 7.68 -3.29
N GLU A 300 -41.24 6.78 -3.51
CA GLU A 300 -41.30 5.47 -2.85
C GLU A 300 -40.07 4.63 -3.19
N ALA A 301 -39.74 4.47 -4.47
CA ALA A 301 -38.63 3.65 -4.91
C ALA A 301 -37.28 4.18 -4.37
N ASN A 302 -37.07 5.50 -4.47
CA ASN A 302 -35.82 6.11 -3.98
C ASN A 302 -35.73 6.16 -2.45
N ALA A 303 -36.84 6.31 -1.74
CA ALA A 303 -36.90 6.27 -0.27
C ALA A 303 -36.48 4.88 0.25
N LEU A 304 -37.00 3.80 -0.34
CA LEU A 304 -36.57 2.44 -0.01
C LEU A 304 -35.08 2.24 -0.20
N MET A 305 -34.52 2.71 -1.33
CA MET A 305 -33.10 2.63 -1.62
C MET A 305 -32.29 3.46 -0.62
N ALA A 306 -32.70 4.69 -0.32
CA ALA A 306 -32.00 5.57 0.61
C ALA A 306 -31.95 4.98 2.03
N VAL A 307 -33.04 4.39 2.52
CA VAL A 307 -33.07 3.70 3.82
C VAL A 307 -32.15 2.49 3.82
N ALA A 308 -32.15 1.68 2.76
CA ALA A 308 -31.26 0.53 2.65
C ALA A 308 -29.78 0.96 2.70
N LEU A 309 -29.40 2.01 1.95
CA LEU A 309 -28.05 2.54 1.93
C LEU A 309 -27.64 3.15 3.27
N ALA A 310 -28.52 3.89 3.94
CA ALA A 310 -28.27 4.46 5.27
C ALA A 310 -27.98 3.36 6.30
N LYS A 311 -28.73 2.27 6.29
CA LYS A 311 -28.49 1.10 7.16
C LYS A 311 -27.15 0.45 6.85
N GLN A 312 -26.79 0.29 5.57
CA GLN A 312 -25.49 -0.25 5.16
C GLN A 312 -24.32 0.64 5.61
N ILE A 313 -24.45 1.97 5.48
CA ILE A 313 -23.43 2.92 5.95
C ILE A 313 -23.18 2.76 7.45
N LYS A 314 -24.24 2.66 8.25
CA LYS A 314 -24.14 2.45 9.70
C LYS A 314 -23.44 1.14 10.03
N LEU A 315 -23.87 0.02 9.45
CA LEU A 315 -23.28 -1.30 9.70
C LEU A 315 -21.80 -1.33 9.34
N VAL A 316 -21.43 -0.75 8.19
CA VAL A 316 -20.00 -0.68 7.79
C VAL A 316 -19.21 0.24 8.72
N ALA A 317 -19.80 1.33 9.22
CA ALA A 317 -19.14 2.20 10.20
C ALA A 317 -18.86 1.47 11.53
N GLU A 318 -19.80 0.67 12.03
CA GLU A 318 -19.63 -0.19 13.21
C GLU A 318 -18.52 -1.22 13.01
N ASN A 319 -18.50 -1.89 11.84
CA ASN A 319 -17.45 -2.83 11.50
C ASN A 319 -16.07 -2.16 11.44
N ILE A 320 -15.97 -0.97 10.82
CA ILE A 320 -14.71 -0.20 10.78
C ILE A 320 -14.21 0.09 12.19
N LYS A 321 -15.12 0.47 13.11
CA LYS A 321 -14.78 0.73 14.52
C LYS A 321 -14.21 -0.52 15.20
N ALA A 322 -14.83 -1.68 15.02
CA ALA A 322 -14.33 -2.95 15.57
C ALA A 322 -12.93 -3.31 15.04
N TYR A 323 -12.69 -3.05 13.74
CA TYR A 323 -11.34 -3.20 13.17
C TYR A 323 -10.35 -2.20 13.75
N ASP A 324 -10.74 -0.93 13.97
CA ASP A 324 -9.87 0.09 14.57
C ASP A 324 -9.45 -0.31 15.98
N GLU A 325 -10.38 -0.76 16.82
CA GLU A 325 -10.11 -1.24 18.18
C GLU A 325 -9.14 -2.44 18.16
N ARG A 326 -9.35 -3.42 17.26
CA ARG A 326 -8.48 -4.58 17.15
C ARG A 326 -7.09 -4.24 16.64
N ILE A 327 -7.00 -3.33 15.65
CA ILE A 327 -5.74 -2.85 15.08
C ILE A 327 -4.94 -2.09 16.14
N GLU A 328 -5.58 -1.21 16.91
CA GLU A 328 -4.93 -0.44 17.96
C GLU A 328 -4.37 -1.36 19.06
N ALA A 329 -5.20 -2.27 19.59
CA ALA A 329 -4.78 -3.23 20.59
C ALA A 329 -3.59 -4.10 20.14
N LEU A 330 -3.59 -4.56 18.89
CA LEU A 330 -2.50 -5.35 18.34
C LEU A 330 -1.25 -4.50 18.09
N SER A 331 -1.40 -3.30 17.53
CA SER A 331 -0.25 -2.46 17.18
C SER A 331 0.54 -2.02 18.40
N ASP A 332 -0.13 -1.84 19.55
CA ASP A 332 0.49 -1.40 20.81
C ASP A 332 1.39 -2.47 21.42
N THR A 333 1.16 -3.75 21.11
CA THR A 333 2.03 -4.86 21.57
C THR A 333 3.28 -5.02 20.71
N LEU A 334 3.34 -4.39 19.53
CA LEU A 334 4.47 -4.57 18.62
C LEU A 334 5.70 -3.75 19.05
N PRO A 335 6.92 -4.31 18.91
CA PRO A 335 8.15 -3.65 19.37
C PRO A 335 8.39 -2.27 18.76
N ASP A 336 7.94 -2.05 17.52
CA ASP A 336 8.14 -0.80 16.79
C ASP A 336 7.01 0.24 17.01
N ALA A 337 6.00 -0.06 17.82
CA ALA A 337 4.88 0.84 18.06
C ALA A 337 5.36 2.22 18.58
N ALA A 338 6.26 2.22 19.57
CA ALA A 338 6.80 3.44 20.14
C ALA A 338 7.62 4.28 19.15
N LEU A 339 8.31 3.63 18.21
CA LEU A 339 9.05 4.30 17.13
C LEU A 339 8.09 5.05 16.21
N PHE A 340 7.05 4.38 15.71
CA PHE A 340 6.10 5.01 14.80
C PHE A 340 5.23 6.05 15.50
N LYS A 341 4.86 5.85 16.77
CA LYS A 341 4.16 6.87 17.59
C LYS A 341 4.98 8.15 17.78
N SER A 342 6.31 8.11 17.67
CA SER A 342 7.17 9.30 17.79
C SER A 342 7.11 10.22 16.55
N LEU A 343 6.60 9.73 15.43
CA LEU A 343 6.48 10.50 14.20
C LEU A 343 5.23 11.42 14.24
N PRO A 344 5.29 12.63 13.67
CA PRO A 344 4.16 13.56 13.72
C PRO A 344 2.94 12.99 13.00
N SER A 345 1.75 13.26 13.51
CA SER A 345 0.45 12.83 12.95
C SER A 345 0.29 11.31 12.71
N MET A 346 1.01 10.46 13.44
CA MET A 346 0.88 9.00 13.28
C MET A 346 -0.43 8.46 13.83
N GLY A 347 -0.89 8.90 15.01
CA GLY A 347 -2.17 8.50 15.61
C GLY A 347 -2.50 7.00 15.52
N SER A 348 -3.70 6.62 15.98
CA SER A 348 -4.17 5.23 16.01
C SER A 348 -4.40 4.60 14.62
N CYS A 349 -4.57 5.41 13.59
CA CYS A 349 -4.79 4.91 12.21
C CYS A 349 -3.49 4.82 11.39
N MET A 350 -2.66 5.88 11.40
CA MET A 350 -1.50 5.93 10.49
C MET A 350 -0.31 5.13 11.01
N GLY A 351 -0.10 5.05 12.34
CA GLY A 351 0.95 4.26 12.96
C GLY A 351 0.87 2.77 12.58
N PRO A 352 -0.27 2.11 12.82
CA PRO A 352 -0.47 0.72 12.40
C PRO A 352 -0.31 0.49 10.89
N ARG A 353 -0.77 1.43 10.06
CA ARG A 353 -0.59 1.35 8.59
C ARG A 353 0.88 1.40 8.20
N MET A 354 1.67 2.22 8.89
CA MET A 354 3.11 2.33 8.64
C MET A 354 3.86 1.07 9.09
N LEU A 355 3.50 0.53 10.26
CA LEU A 355 3.99 -0.78 10.74
C LEU A 355 3.70 -1.89 9.72
N ALA A 356 2.45 -1.96 9.24
CA ALA A 356 2.03 -2.93 8.24
C ALA A 356 2.78 -2.75 6.89
N ALA A 357 3.09 -1.51 6.50
CA ALA A 357 3.77 -1.20 5.25
C ALA A 357 5.25 -1.61 5.26
N LEU A 358 5.96 -1.36 6.36
CA LEU A 358 7.40 -1.64 6.48
C LEU A 358 7.68 -3.05 6.99
N GLY A 359 6.84 -3.57 7.90
CA GLY A 359 7.06 -4.85 8.56
C GLY A 359 8.14 -4.76 9.64
N ASP A 360 8.53 -5.93 10.15
CA ASP A 360 9.52 -6.12 11.22
C ASP A 360 10.90 -6.58 10.71
N ASP A 361 10.97 -7.12 9.49
CA ASP A 361 12.24 -7.54 8.87
C ASP A 361 13.04 -6.34 8.38
N ARG A 362 14.14 -6.05 9.08
CA ARG A 362 15.07 -4.95 8.76
C ARG A 362 15.88 -5.18 7.48
N ASN A 363 15.96 -6.42 7.02
CA ASN A 363 16.71 -6.78 5.80
C ASN A 363 15.84 -6.72 4.54
N ARG A 364 14.53 -6.52 4.72
CA ARG A 364 13.58 -6.36 3.61
C ARG A 364 13.96 -5.24 2.65
N PHE A 365 14.54 -4.14 3.18
CA PHE A 365 14.99 -3.01 2.41
C PHE A 365 16.43 -2.64 2.77
N ASN A 366 17.30 -2.54 1.77
CA ASN A 366 18.69 -2.18 1.96
C ASN A 366 18.90 -0.65 1.97
N SER A 367 17.97 0.11 1.40
CA SER A 367 18.06 1.57 1.32
C SER A 367 16.68 2.24 1.37
N ALA A 368 16.68 3.54 1.68
CA ALA A 368 15.47 4.36 1.57
C ALA A 368 14.95 4.43 0.13
N GLU A 369 15.83 4.35 -0.86
CA GLU A 369 15.48 4.35 -2.28
C GLU A 369 14.65 3.11 -2.65
N GLU A 370 14.98 1.94 -2.10
CA GLU A 370 14.18 0.74 -2.31
C GLU A 370 12.74 0.93 -1.79
N ILE A 371 12.56 1.58 -0.63
CA ILE A 371 11.22 1.90 -0.12
C ILE A 371 10.52 2.92 -1.03
N GLN A 372 11.22 3.95 -1.48
CA GLN A 372 10.66 4.97 -2.39
C GLN A 372 10.20 4.34 -3.71
N ASN A 373 10.97 3.40 -4.25
CA ASN A 373 10.64 2.63 -5.45
C ASN A 373 9.45 1.68 -5.20
N TYR A 374 9.49 0.91 -4.12
CA TYR A 374 8.43 -0.03 -3.73
C TYR A 374 7.09 0.68 -3.47
N ALA A 375 7.14 1.82 -2.78
CA ALA A 375 5.98 2.67 -2.52
C ALA A 375 5.50 3.43 -3.77
N GLY A 376 6.25 3.42 -4.88
CA GLY A 376 5.92 4.19 -6.06
C GLY A 376 5.96 5.71 -5.86
N ILE A 377 6.73 6.18 -4.88
CA ILE A 377 6.93 7.60 -4.59
C ILE A 377 8.09 8.14 -5.46
N ALA A 378 9.13 7.34 -5.69
CA ALA A 378 10.18 7.70 -6.62
C ALA A 378 9.65 7.68 -8.07
N PRO A 379 9.95 8.71 -8.86
CA PRO A 379 9.62 8.72 -10.28
C PRO A 379 10.44 7.68 -11.05
N VAL A 380 10.02 7.40 -12.26
CA VAL A 380 10.79 6.60 -13.23
C VAL A 380 11.37 7.56 -14.24
N THR A 381 12.69 7.55 -14.39
CA THR A 381 13.38 8.29 -15.44
C THR A 381 13.70 7.35 -16.59
N GLU A 382 13.20 7.67 -17.77
CA GLU A 382 13.54 6.97 -19.01
C GLU A 382 14.49 7.85 -19.84
N ARG A 383 15.49 7.22 -20.45
CA ARG A 383 16.45 7.90 -21.30
C ARG A 383 16.58 7.14 -22.61
N SER A 384 16.55 7.86 -23.72
CA SER A 384 16.81 7.32 -25.05
C SER A 384 17.66 8.32 -25.82
N GLY A 385 18.93 7.98 -26.05
CA GLY A 385 19.90 8.91 -26.60
C GLY A 385 20.06 10.16 -25.73
N GLN A 386 19.87 11.34 -26.31
CA GLN A 386 19.95 12.62 -25.59
C GLN A 386 18.61 13.01 -24.92
N LYS A 387 17.51 12.29 -25.18
CA LYS A 387 16.19 12.59 -24.61
C LYS A 387 16.03 11.90 -23.26
N SER A 388 15.53 12.64 -22.27
CA SER A 388 15.19 12.14 -20.94
C SER A 388 13.82 12.65 -20.55
N TRP A 389 12.96 11.75 -20.07
CA TRP A 389 11.66 12.10 -19.52
C TRP A 389 11.38 11.36 -18.23
N VAL A 390 10.55 11.97 -17.38
CA VAL A 390 10.24 11.47 -16.04
C VAL A 390 8.77 11.08 -15.98
N HIS A 391 8.53 9.82 -15.61
CA HIS A 391 7.18 9.29 -15.49
C HIS A 391 6.80 9.03 -14.04
N TRP A 392 5.51 8.97 -13.85
CA TRP A 392 4.91 8.40 -12.67
C TRP A 392 5.12 6.87 -12.64
N ARG A 393 5.52 6.33 -11.48
CA ARG A 393 5.64 4.89 -11.29
C ARG A 393 4.25 4.27 -11.05
N TRP A 394 3.64 3.75 -12.09
CA TRP A 394 2.30 3.15 -12.02
C TRP A 394 2.28 1.85 -11.21
N GLN A 395 3.25 0.98 -11.44
CA GLN A 395 3.36 -0.31 -10.77
C GLN A 395 4.05 -0.14 -9.42
N CYS A 396 3.28 -0.31 -8.35
CA CYS A 396 3.77 -0.23 -6.98
C CYS A 396 2.78 -0.85 -6.00
N ALA A 397 3.20 -1.03 -4.76
CA ALA A 397 2.33 -1.40 -3.66
C ALA A 397 1.38 -0.24 -3.32
N LYS A 398 0.16 -0.24 -3.92
CA LYS A 398 -0.82 0.86 -3.80
C LYS A 398 -1.12 1.23 -2.34
N PHE A 399 -1.28 0.23 -1.47
CA PHE A 399 -1.46 0.44 -0.03
C PHE A 399 -0.32 1.26 0.59
N VAL A 400 0.94 0.89 0.27
CA VAL A 400 2.13 1.56 0.80
C VAL A 400 2.23 2.99 0.28
N ARG A 401 1.99 3.20 -1.03
CA ARG A 401 1.91 4.54 -1.63
C ARG A 401 0.90 5.41 -0.91
N GLN A 402 -0.32 4.92 -0.76
CA GLN A 402 -1.41 5.64 -0.11
C GLN A 402 -1.04 6.00 1.33
N THR A 403 -0.46 5.06 2.08
CA THR A 403 -0.04 5.29 3.46
C THR A 403 0.98 6.43 3.56
N PHE A 404 2.04 6.42 2.75
CA PHE A 404 3.05 7.47 2.79
C PHE A 404 2.53 8.82 2.33
N VAL A 405 1.70 8.88 1.27
CA VAL A 405 1.15 10.12 0.73
C VAL A 405 0.16 10.77 1.71
N GLU A 406 -0.80 9.99 2.23
CA GLU A 406 -1.79 10.48 3.19
C GLU A 406 -1.14 10.96 4.48
N TRP A 407 -0.15 10.21 4.97
CA TRP A 407 0.59 10.62 6.15
C TRP A 407 1.41 11.89 5.90
N ALA A 408 2.15 11.97 4.81
CA ALA A 408 2.93 13.15 4.46
C ALA A 408 2.05 14.40 4.36
N ALA A 409 0.84 14.30 3.80
CA ALA A 409 -0.11 15.41 3.75
C ALA A 409 -0.50 15.91 5.15
N LYS A 410 -0.68 15.00 6.12
CA LYS A 410 -0.99 15.37 7.51
C LYS A 410 0.18 16.06 8.20
N THR A 411 1.42 15.68 7.87
CA THR A 411 2.62 16.27 8.50
C THR A 411 2.86 17.72 8.11
N VAL A 412 2.23 18.22 7.05
CA VAL A 412 2.30 19.63 6.64
C VAL A 412 1.87 20.57 7.79
N TYR A 413 0.91 20.13 8.60
CA TYR A 413 0.35 20.94 9.71
C TYR A 413 0.96 20.60 11.08
N SER A 414 1.68 19.50 11.22
CA SER A 414 2.17 18.99 12.51
C SER A 414 3.69 18.90 12.63
N SER A 415 4.42 19.23 11.57
CA SER A 415 5.89 19.27 11.54
C SER A 415 6.35 20.57 10.87
N TYR A 416 7.15 21.34 11.59
CA TYR A 416 7.59 22.65 11.14
C TYR A 416 8.36 22.58 9.81
N TRP A 417 9.38 21.74 9.70
CA TRP A 417 10.16 21.63 8.46
C TRP A 417 9.34 21.04 7.31
N ALA A 418 8.37 20.17 7.61
CA ALA A 418 7.53 19.58 6.58
C ALA A 418 6.58 20.64 5.97
N GLY A 419 6.04 21.51 6.81
CA GLY A 419 5.25 22.67 6.39
C GLY A 419 6.06 23.62 5.50
N LEU A 420 7.26 24.01 5.94
CA LEU A 420 8.17 24.86 5.14
C LEU A 420 8.52 24.20 3.79
N TYR A 421 8.86 22.91 3.81
CA TYR A 421 9.19 22.20 2.58
C TYR A 421 8.01 22.13 1.61
N TYR A 422 6.81 21.86 2.14
CA TYR A 422 5.60 21.86 1.32
C TYR A 422 5.35 23.23 0.69
N GLN A 423 5.42 24.32 1.46
CA GLN A 423 5.27 25.70 0.97
C GLN A 423 6.28 26.01 -0.14
N GLN A 424 7.56 25.72 0.09
CA GLN A 424 8.61 25.89 -0.93
C GLN A 424 8.31 25.13 -2.23
N GLN A 425 7.72 23.93 -2.15
CA GLN A 425 7.32 23.18 -3.36
C GLN A 425 6.12 23.84 -4.06
N ARG A 426 5.19 24.43 -3.30
CA ARG A 426 4.05 25.17 -3.84
C ARG A 426 4.47 26.46 -4.53
N GLU A 427 5.39 27.21 -3.95
CA GLU A 427 5.99 28.42 -4.52
C GLU A 427 6.74 28.14 -5.84
N LYS A 428 7.33 26.95 -5.97
CA LYS A 428 7.90 26.48 -7.25
C LYS A 428 6.85 26.05 -8.28
N GLY A 429 5.57 26.38 -8.09
CA GLY A 429 4.48 26.08 -9.02
C GLY A 429 3.99 24.63 -9.00
N LYS A 430 4.47 23.76 -8.09
CA LYS A 430 4.01 22.37 -8.05
C LYS A 430 2.57 22.25 -7.55
N SER A 431 1.79 21.36 -8.15
CA SER A 431 0.45 21.02 -7.66
C SER A 431 0.50 20.48 -6.23
N HIS A 432 -0.60 20.57 -5.49
CA HIS A 432 -0.73 19.99 -4.15
C HIS A 432 -0.23 18.53 -4.09
N GLN A 433 -0.73 17.69 -4.99
CA GLN A 433 -0.38 16.28 -5.04
C GLN A 433 1.12 16.04 -5.33
N SER A 434 1.72 16.87 -6.17
CA SER A 434 3.15 16.80 -6.48
C SER A 434 4.01 17.23 -5.28
N ALA A 435 3.61 18.31 -4.58
CA ALA A 435 4.30 18.80 -3.38
C ALA A 435 4.24 17.79 -2.23
N VAL A 436 3.07 17.19 -1.96
CA VAL A 436 2.90 16.14 -0.95
C VAL A 436 3.75 14.91 -1.27
N ARG A 437 3.84 14.52 -2.53
CA ARG A 437 4.70 13.41 -2.97
C ARG A 437 6.18 13.68 -2.75
N ALA A 438 6.62 14.88 -3.09
CA ALA A 438 8.00 15.31 -2.84
C ALA A 438 8.31 15.30 -1.33
N LEU A 439 7.34 15.68 -0.50
CA LEU A 439 7.44 15.58 0.95
C LEU A 439 7.52 14.13 1.42
N ALA A 440 6.66 13.23 0.91
CA ALA A 440 6.71 11.80 1.20
C ALA A 440 8.06 11.18 0.84
N PHE A 441 8.65 11.59 -0.29
CA PHE A 441 9.97 11.15 -0.72
C PHE A 441 11.07 11.52 0.31
N LYS A 442 11.01 12.73 0.87
CA LYS A 442 11.92 13.14 1.96
C LYS A 442 11.67 12.37 3.24
N TRP A 443 10.41 12.22 3.63
CA TRP A 443 10.03 11.49 4.82
C TRP A 443 10.49 10.02 4.82
N ILE A 444 10.44 9.36 3.68
CA ILE A 444 10.89 7.96 3.58
C ILE A 444 12.35 7.81 4.00
N ARG A 445 13.22 8.79 3.69
CA ARG A 445 14.62 8.76 4.14
C ARG A 445 14.75 8.83 5.66
N ILE A 446 13.93 9.68 6.29
CA ILE A 446 13.93 9.84 7.75
C ILE A 446 13.38 8.58 8.40
N ILE A 447 12.24 8.08 7.92
CA ILE A 447 11.60 6.87 8.45
C ILE A 447 12.52 5.66 8.28
N TYR A 448 13.12 5.50 7.11
CA TYR A 448 14.07 4.40 6.88
C TYR A 448 15.20 4.40 7.91
N ARG A 449 15.81 5.57 8.17
CA ARG A 449 16.85 5.69 9.20
C ARG A 449 16.31 5.31 10.58
N CYS A 450 15.20 5.90 11.01
CA CYS A 450 14.59 5.59 12.29
C CYS A 450 14.25 4.10 12.43
N TRP A 451 13.63 3.52 11.40
CA TRP A 451 13.25 2.12 11.37
C TRP A 451 14.47 1.18 11.36
N LYS A 452 15.48 1.46 10.51
CA LYS A 452 16.70 0.63 10.41
C LYS A 452 17.50 0.62 11.70
N THR A 453 17.63 1.78 12.37
CA THR A 453 18.39 1.94 13.62
C THR A 453 17.56 1.77 14.90
N ARG A 454 16.26 1.52 14.80
CA ARG A 454 15.31 1.44 15.91
C ARG A 454 15.31 2.69 16.80
N THR A 455 15.58 3.86 16.23
CA THR A 455 15.61 5.13 16.96
C THR A 455 14.33 5.91 16.74
N ARG A 456 13.80 6.52 17.81
CA ARG A 456 12.64 7.41 17.71
C ARG A 456 12.98 8.66 16.92
N TYR A 457 11.98 9.20 16.22
CA TYR A 457 12.09 10.48 15.56
C TYR A 457 12.10 11.62 16.57
N ASP A 458 13.01 12.57 16.36
CA ASP A 458 13.14 13.80 17.14
C ASP A 458 13.26 14.97 16.18
N GLU A 459 12.23 15.79 16.12
CA GLU A 459 12.19 16.95 15.23
C GLU A 459 13.19 18.03 15.62
N ALA A 460 13.41 18.26 16.92
CA ALA A 460 14.38 19.26 17.38
C ALA A 460 15.78 18.90 16.95
N LYS A 461 16.15 17.62 17.09
CA LYS A 461 17.44 17.09 16.59
C LYS A 461 17.56 17.22 15.09
N TYR A 462 16.49 16.94 14.34
CA TYR A 462 16.50 17.08 12.88
C TYR A 462 16.64 18.52 12.44
N LEU A 463 15.92 19.46 13.06
CA LEU A 463 16.03 20.90 12.81
C LEU A 463 17.42 21.44 13.14
N LYS A 464 18.03 21.00 14.25
CA LYS A 464 19.41 21.33 14.60
C LYS A 464 20.38 20.90 13.49
N ALA A 465 20.27 19.66 13.03
CA ALA A 465 21.11 19.15 11.95
C ALA A 465 20.89 19.89 10.60
N LEU A 466 19.68 20.38 10.33
CA LEU A 466 19.41 21.23 9.17
C LEU A 466 20.07 22.61 9.28
N ARG A 467 20.07 23.22 10.49
CA ARG A 467 20.75 24.51 10.76
C ARG A 467 22.27 24.38 10.61
N GLU A 468 22.85 23.36 11.22
CA GLU A 468 24.31 23.09 11.15
C GLU A 468 24.79 22.91 9.71
N ARG A 469 23.95 22.34 8.84
CA ARG A 469 24.23 22.16 7.40
C ARG A 469 23.86 23.37 6.55
N GLN A 470 23.46 24.48 7.16
CA GLN A 470 22.99 25.68 6.45
C GLN A 470 21.97 25.38 5.37
N SER A 471 20.98 24.53 5.71
CA SER A 471 19.96 24.09 4.74
C SER A 471 19.14 25.28 4.23
N PRO A 472 19.01 25.47 2.90
CA PRO A 472 18.17 26.52 2.32
C PRO A 472 16.71 26.47 2.78
N LEU A 473 16.26 25.33 3.29
CA LEU A 473 14.90 25.17 3.83
C LEU A 473 14.61 26.03 5.07
N LEU A 474 15.64 26.34 5.86
CA LEU A 474 15.48 27.15 7.09
C LEU A 474 15.99 28.59 6.94
N MET A 475 16.47 28.96 5.75
CA MET A 475 16.95 30.30 5.42
C MET A 475 15.91 31.13 4.65
N ALA A 476 14.80 30.52 4.24
CA ALA A 476 13.71 31.14 3.49
C ALA A 476 12.64 31.76 4.39
#